data_ac31a1d5cfc433afa2485248d9a9d8e1
#
_entry.id   ac31a1d5cfc433afa2485248d9a9d8e1
#
_cell.length_a   1.000
_cell.length_b   1.000
_cell.length_c   1.000
_cell.angle_alpha   90.00
_cell.angle_beta   90.00
_cell.angle_gamma   90.00
#
_symmetry.space_group_name_H-M   'P 1'
#
loop_
_entity.id
_entity.type
_entity.pdbx_description
1 polymer ?
#
loop_
_entity_poly.entity_id
_entity_poly.type
_entity_poly.pdbx_seq_one_letter_code
_entity_poly.pdbx_strand_id
1 'polypeptide(L)'
;MSCCDETTARVPDTDVSRRSVLKGAAVIATVLPGARPAAAQDKQIKLAYCSQLLCGVPYEVARSADLFKKHGLNVDLVYTRGGSAAMQALIGGAVDYAATSLDVALTAYVNVGADIRRFAVTGRLPLFAVVTAPKTADQIRTLKDLEGKTVGVSGLGNADHALTLYLLKEAQADPSKVKFATMGVNLLEALRQGQIEAGLVQEPALTLLQQSGARVLVNAMDLTDARRYLGGSYEFMGVAVRGKEFEQRKPEMTLLAKALADALKTLRTMTADQMIAALPKEMTTGLDTKQFGAILLQHRNSLYPETAAIDLEAARRVAQSLIVGGLLKPDANISGLHDTSIVGS
;
A
#
# COMPACT_ATOMS: atom_id res chain seq x y z
N MET A 1 -54.60 -24.83 11.44
CA MET A 1 -54.58 -26.24 11.04
C MET A 1 -53.09 -26.57 10.92
N SER A 2 -52.44 -27.05 11.99
CA SER A 2 -52.29 -28.46 12.43
C SER A 2 -51.54 -29.27 11.35
N CYS A 3 -50.45 -29.93 11.58
CA CYS A 3 -49.92 -30.68 12.72
C CYS A 3 -48.41 -30.85 12.66
N CYS A 4 -47.81 -31.03 13.82
CA CYS A 4 -46.50 -31.57 14.13
C CYS A 4 -46.33 -33.01 13.63
N ASP A 5 -45.09 -33.44 13.39
CA ASP A 5 -44.68 -34.79 13.79
C ASP A 5 -43.16 -34.81 14.13
N GLU A 6 -42.92 -35.18 15.41
CA GLU A 6 -41.61 -35.48 15.98
C GLU A 6 -41.26 -36.94 15.70
N THR A 7 -40.03 -37.18 15.26
CA THR A 7 -39.46 -38.53 15.30
C THR A 7 -38.10 -38.49 15.99
N THR A 8 -38.10 -38.85 17.24
CA THR A 8 -36.92 -39.07 18.09
C THR A 8 -36.23 -40.41 17.71
N ALA A 9 -34.96 -40.33 17.36
CA ALA A 9 -34.09 -41.51 17.23
C ALA A 9 -33.19 -41.60 18.47
N ARG A 10 -33.34 -42.74 19.20
CA ARG A 10 -32.58 -43.13 20.38
C ARG A 10 -31.16 -43.48 20.05
N VAL A 11 -30.22 -42.98 20.84
CA VAL A 11 -28.81 -43.42 20.92
C VAL A 11 -28.71 -44.60 21.89
N PRO A 12 -28.01 -45.69 21.58
CA PRO A 12 -27.77 -46.75 22.56
C PRO A 12 -26.59 -46.40 23.46
N ASP A 13 -26.84 -46.55 24.74
CA ASP A 13 -25.91 -46.46 25.85
C ASP A 13 -25.05 -47.73 25.87
N THR A 14 -23.69 -47.60 25.77
CA THR A 14 -22.78 -48.71 26.06
C THR A 14 -21.91 -48.34 27.25
N ASP A 15 -22.32 -48.81 28.36
CA ASP A 15 -21.60 -48.89 29.64
C ASP A 15 -20.38 -49.81 29.50
N VAL A 16 -19.14 -49.28 29.61
CA VAL A 16 -17.94 -50.08 29.73
C VAL A 16 -17.29 -49.85 31.08
N SER A 17 -17.50 -50.87 31.90
CA SER A 17 -16.98 -51.10 33.25
C SER A 17 -15.46 -50.94 33.35
N ARG A 18 -15.07 -50.10 34.30
CA ARG A 18 -13.70 -50.05 34.82
C ARG A 18 -13.44 -51.26 35.76
N ARG A 19 -12.73 -52.26 35.26
CA ARG A 19 -11.91 -53.16 36.12
C ARG A 19 -11.14 -54.21 35.29
N SER A 20 -9.85 -54.35 35.67
CA SER A 20 -8.88 -55.42 35.22
C SER A 20 -8.17 -55.07 33.88
N VAL A 21 -6.89 -54.81 33.88
CA VAL A 21 -5.80 -55.82 34.11
C VAL A 21 -4.47 -55.07 34.38
N LEU A 22 -3.96 -55.29 35.58
CA LEU A 22 -2.53 -55.19 35.89
C LEU A 22 -1.90 -56.58 35.64
N LYS A 23 -0.92 -56.69 34.78
CA LYS A 23 0.27 -57.59 34.88
C LYS A 23 1.01 -57.64 33.53
N GLY A 24 2.29 -57.36 33.58
CA GLY A 24 3.19 -57.67 32.48
C GLY A 24 4.18 -56.54 32.14
N ALA A 25 5.20 -56.33 32.98
CA ALA A 25 6.35 -55.54 32.66
C ALA A 25 7.27 -56.29 31.67
N ALA A 26 7.46 -55.72 30.48
CA ALA A 26 8.62 -56.02 29.66
C ALA A 26 9.10 -54.71 29.08
N VAL A 27 10.22 -54.19 29.61
CA VAL A 27 10.91 -53.02 29.10
C VAL A 27 11.62 -53.43 27.81
N ILE A 28 11.07 -53.08 26.68
CA ILE A 28 11.79 -53.06 25.40
C ILE A 28 12.12 -51.59 25.13
N ALA A 29 13.35 -51.21 25.37
CA ALA A 29 13.91 -49.92 24.97
C ALA A 29 14.03 -49.92 23.43
N THR A 30 12.99 -49.52 22.74
CA THR A 30 13.05 -49.14 21.35
C THR A 30 13.60 -47.73 21.27
N VAL A 31 14.87 -47.63 20.83
CA VAL A 31 15.47 -46.36 20.38
C VAL A 31 14.65 -45.87 19.21
N LEU A 32 13.76 -44.88 19.45
CA LEU A 32 13.06 -44.15 18.43
C LEU A 32 14.09 -43.28 17.68
N PRO A 33 14.21 -43.40 16.35
CA PRO A 33 15.02 -42.48 15.57
C PRO A 33 14.46 -41.09 15.74
N GLY A 34 15.34 -40.10 16.00
CA GLY A 34 15.10 -38.72 16.34
C GLY A 34 13.84 -38.15 15.74
N ALA A 35 12.93 -37.74 16.59
CA ALA A 35 11.86 -36.84 16.21
C ALA A 35 12.54 -35.59 15.62
N ARG A 36 12.50 -35.43 14.29
CA ARG A 36 12.78 -34.17 13.66
C ARG A 36 11.82 -33.16 14.32
N PRO A 37 12.34 -32.00 14.78
CA PRO A 37 11.46 -30.97 15.26
C PRO A 37 10.44 -30.73 14.13
N ALA A 38 9.14 -30.82 14.47
CA ALA A 38 8.08 -30.43 13.55
C ALA A 38 8.48 -29.04 13.04
N ALA A 39 8.72 -28.95 11.74
CA ALA A 39 8.96 -27.66 11.11
C ALA A 39 7.81 -26.77 11.60
N ALA A 40 8.15 -25.70 12.31
CA ALA A 40 7.17 -24.70 12.70
C ALA A 40 6.41 -24.38 11.42
N GLN A 41 5.11 -24.67 11.39
CA GLN A 41 4.26 -24.38 10.25
C GLN A 41 4.51 -22.90 9.95
N ASP A 42 5.12 -22.59 8.80
CA ASP A 42 5.48 -21.23 8.43
C ASP A 42 4.25 -20.35 8.56
N LYS A 43 4.20 -19.55 9.63
CA LYS A 43 3.07 -18.68 9.91
C LYS A 43 2.87 -17.78 8.69
N GLN A 44 1.71 -17.88 8.05
CA GLN A 44 1.36 -17.03 6.93
C GLN A 44 1.25 -15.58 7.43
N ILE A 45 2.02 -14.69 6.82
CA ILE A 45 2.04 -13.26 7.09
C ILE A 45 1.13 -12.58 6.08
N LYS A 46 0.14 -11.82 6.55
CA LYS A 46 -0.74 -11.03 5.68
C LYS A 46 -0.22 -9.60 5.55
N LEU A 47 0.18 -9.20 4.33
CA LEU A 47 0.59 -7.85 3.99
C LEU A 47 -0.45 -7.21 3.09
N ALA A 48 -1.22 -6.26 3.62
CA ALA A 48 -2.16 -5.47 2.82
C ALA A 48 -1.46 -4.34 2.08
N TYR A 49 -1.87 -4.08 0.83
CA TYR A 49 -1.42 -2.91 0.08
C TYR A 49 -2.51 -2.40 -0.88
N CYS A 50 -2.37 -1.15 -1.32
CA CYS A 50 -3.32 -0.58 -2.26
C CYS A 50 -3.18 -1.24 -3.65
N SER A 51 -4.32 -1.54 -4.28
CA SER A 51 -4.36 -2.22 -5.60
C SER A 51 -4.03 -1.31 -6.78
N GLN A 52 -3.53 -0.10 -6.53
CA GLN A 52 -3.08 0.79 -7.59
C GLN A 52 -1.73 0.32 -8.13
N LEU A 53 -1.63 0.17 -9.45
CA LEU A 53 -0.54 -0.53 -10.15
C LEU A 53 0.87 -0.21 -9.65
N LEU A 54 1.23 1.08 -9.61
CA LEU A 54 2.59 1.50 -9.23
C LEU A 54 2.91 1.22 -7.76
N CYS A 55 1.90 1.24 -6.86
CA CYS A 55 2.09 0.92 -5.44
C CYS A 55 2.53 -0.53 -5.24
N GLY A 56 1.96 -1.45 -6.04
CA GLY A 56 2.13 -2.89 -5.89
C GLY A 56 3.46 -3.43 -6.40
N VAL A 57 4.11 -2.72 -7.33
CA VAL A 57 5.28 -3.24 -8.07
C VAL A 57 6.38 -3.82 -7.16
N PRO A 58 6.88 -3.16 -6.10
CA PRO A 58 7.92 -3.75 -5.26
C PRO A 58 7.48 -5.04 -4.54
N TYR A 59 6.23 -5.12 -4.12
CA TYR A 59 5.68 -6.29 -3.41
C TYR A 59 5.49 -7.46 -4.36
N GLU A 60 5.00 -7.20 -5.56
CA GLU A 60 4.82 -8.22 -6.60
C GLU A 60 6.15 -8.73 -7.14
N VAL A 61 7.16 -7.89 -7.26
CA VAL A 61 8.52 -8.31 -7.57
C VAL A 61 9.08 -9.19 -6.45
N ALA A 62 8.87 -8.83 -5.19
CA ALA A 62 9.31 -9.65 -4.06
C ALA A 62 8.62 -11.03 -4.09
N ARG A 63 7.33 -11.10 -4.44
CA ARG A 63 6.56 -12.34 -4.57
C ARG A 63 7.04 -13.15 -5.77
N SER A 64 7.09 -12.56 -6.96
CA SER A 64 7.37 -13.27 -8.22
C SER A 64 8.80 -13.78 -8.32
N ALA A 65 9.75 -13.10 -7.67
CA ALA A 65 11.16 -13.52 -7.56
C ALA A 65 11.46 -14.39 -6.33
N ASP A 66 10.41 -14.90 -5.65
CA ASP A 66 10.50 -15.71 -4.43
C ASP A 66 11.35 -15.08 -3.29
N LEU A 67 11.47 -13.74 -3.27
CA LEU A 67 12.34 -13.07 -2.29
C LEU A 67 11.80 -13.21 -0.86
N PHE A 68 10.49 -13.25 -0.67
CA PHE A 68 9.92 -13.55 0.64
C PHE A 68 10.34 -14.93 1.13
N LYS A 69 10.20 -15.97 0.30
CA LYS A 69 10.59 -17.34 0.63
C LYS A 69 12.11 -17.46 0.83
N LYS A 70 12.92 -16.78 0.03
CA LYS A 70 14.38 -16.74 0.17
C LYS A 70 14.80 -16.21 1.55
N HIS A 71 14.02 -15.32 2.13
CA HIS A 71 14.21 -14.80 3.49
C HIS A 71 13.41 -15.60 4.55
N GLY A 72 12.87 -16.79 4.22
CA GLY A 72 12.15 -17.65 5.16
C GLY A 72 10.76 -17.16 5.54
N LEU A 73 10.13 -16.30 4.71
CA LEU A 73 8.81 -15.74 4.97
C LEU A 73 7.76 -16.33 4.03
N ASN A 74 6.59 -16.67 4.59
CA ASN A 74 5.39 -17.04 3.84
C ASN A 74 4.43 -15.84 3.84
N VAL A 75 4.52 -14.97 2.81
CA VAL A 75 3.75 -13.72 2.72
C VAL A 75 2.58 -13.88 1.76
N ASP A 76 1.39 -13.58 2.27
CA ASP A 76 0.15 -13.44 1.53
C ASP A 76 -0.12 -11.95 1.27
N LEU A 77 -0.15 -11.57 -0.01
CA LEU A 77 -0.38 -10.20 -0.43
C LEU A 77 -1.88 -9.92 -0.56
N VAL A 78 -2.41 -9.05 0.30
CA VAL A 78 -3.83 -8.72 0.38
C VAL A 78 -4.11 -7.40 -0.33
N TYR A 79 -4.87 -7.45 -1.41
CA TYR A 79 -5.27 -6.26 -2.17
C TYR A 79 -6.35 -5.47 -1.46
N THR A 80 -6.20 -4.14 -1.41
CA THR A 80 -7.20 -3.24 -0.85
C THR A 80 -7.53 -2.08 -1.79
N ARG A 81 -8.72 -1.51 -1.63
CA ARG A 81 -9.18 -0.35 -2.42
C ARG A 81 -8.59 0.96 -1.89
N GLY A 82 -7.25 1.10 -1.97
CA GLY A 82 -6.53 2.28 -1.52
C GLY A 82 -5.85 2.12 -0.17
N GLY A 83 -4.95 3.06 0.14
CA GLY A 83 -4.10 3.01 1.34
C GLY A 83 -4.88 3.10 2.65
N SER A 84 -5.97 3.85 2.69
CA SER A 84 -6.83 3.98 3.88
C SER A 84 -7.46 2.64 4.26
N ALA A 85 -7.91 1.84 3.28
CA ALA A 85 -8.47 0.51 3.55
C ALA A 85 -7.40 -0.47 4.06
N ALA A 86 -6.16 -0.40 3.52
CA ALA A 86 -5.04 -1.19 4.03
C ALA A 86 -4.70 -0.84 5.50
N MET A 87 -4.68 0.45 5.82
CA MET A 87 -4.42 0.92 7.17
C MET A 87 -5.52 0.51 8.15
N GLN A 88 -6.78 0.60 7.75
CA GLN A 88 -7.91 0.13 8.56
C GLN A 88 -7.84 -1.39 8.83
N ALA A 89 -7.46 -2.19 7.81
CA ALA A 89 -7.25 -3.63 7.97
C ALA A 89 -6.13 -3.95 8.97
N LEU A 90 -5.04 -3.16 8.98
CA LEU A 90 -3.97 -3.29 9.97
C LEU A 90 -4.46 -2.95 11.38
N ILE A 91 -5.08 -1.80 11.56
CA ILE A 91 -5.58 -1.33 12.86
C ILE A 91 -6.60 -2.31 13.43
N GLY A 92 -7.51 -2.80 12.59
CA GLY A 92 -8.53 -3.78 12.95
C GLY A 92 -8.01 -5.21 13.17
N GLY A 93 -6.73 -5.48 12.88
CA GLY A 93 -6.13 -6.81 13.08
C GLY A 93 -6.44 -7.84 12.01
N ALA A 94 -7.03 -7.44 10.88
CA ALA A 94 -7.32 -8.35 9.76
C ALA A 94 -6.05 -8.75 8.99
N VAL A 95 -5.00 -7.93 9.05
CA VAL A 95 -3.69 -8.18 8.46
C VAL A 95 -2.58 -7.91 9.46
N ASP A 96 -1.39 -8.43 9.18
CA ASP A 96 -0.21 -8.28 10.05
C ASP A 96 0.53 -6.98 9.75
N TYR A 97 0.62 -6.60 8.48
CA TYR A 97 1.29 -5.42 7.98
C TYR A 97 0.41 -4.68 6.97
N ALA A 98 0.62 -3.36 6.88
CA ALA A 98 0.02 -2.55 5.83
C ALA A 98 1.09 -1.74 5.09
N ALA A 99 1.12 -1.91 3.78
CA ALA A 99 1.90 -1.10 2.88
C ALA A 99 1.01 0.03 2.34
N THR A 100 1.28 1.25 2.80
CA THR A 100 0.48 2.43 2.48
C THR A 100 1.36 3.68 2.38
N SER A 101 0.80 4.75 1.84
CA SER A 101 1.47 6.04 1.80
C SER A 101 1.64 6.63 3.21
N LEU A 102 2.67 7.47 3.38
CA LEU A 102 2.96 8.08 4.67
C LEU A 102 1.87 9.04 5.14
N ASP A 103 1.25 9.78 4.24
CA ASP A 103 0.12 10.67 4.53
C ASP A 103 -1.05 9.92 5.19
N VAL A 104 -1.40 8.74 4.68
CA VAL A 104 -2.42 7.89 5.33
C VAL A 104 -1.95 7.40 6.70
N ALA A 105 -0.69 7.00 6.83
CA ALA A 105 -0.14 6.54 8.10
C ALA A 105 -0.08 7.68 9.13
N LEU A 106 0.34 8.88 8.72
CA LEU A 106 0.37 10.07 9.58
C LEU A 106 -1.04 10.46 10.06
N THR A 107 -2.00 10.47 9.14
CA THR A 107 -3.39 10.77 9.50
C THR A 107 -3.95 9.75 10.49
N ALA A 108 -3.68 8.46 10.29
CA ALA A 108 -4.08 7.41 11.23
C ALA A 108 -3.39 7.57 12.59
N TYR A 109 -2.09 7.83 12.60
CA TYR A 109 -1.29 7.97 13.82
C TYR A 109 -1.70 9.21 14.64
N VAL A 110 -1.83 10.38 13.98
CA VAL A 110 -2.08 11.66 14.67
C VAL A 110 -3.57 11.87 14.94
N ASN A 111 -4.43 11.76 13.92
CA ASN A 111 -5.83 12.15 14.03
C ASN A 111 -6.70 11.05 14.65
N VAL A 112 -6.35 9.78 14.41
CA VAL A 112 -7.08 8.62 14.95
C VAL A 112 -6.45 8.11 16.25
N GLY A 113 -5.18 8.44 16.50
CA GLY A 113 -4.43 7.92 17.65
C GLY A 113 -4.04 6.45 17.49
N ALA A 114 -3.92 5.96 16.26
CA ALA A 114 -3.57 4.58 16.00
C ALA A 114 -2.14 4.27 16.45
N ASP A 115 -1.98 3.25 17.29
CA ASP A 115 -0.66 2.77 17.70
C ASP A 115 -0.04 1.93 16.58
N ILE A 116 0.69 2.58 15.70
CA ILE A 116 1.38 1.98 14.54
C ILE A 116 2.82 2.45 14.47
N ARG A 117 3.69 1.65 13.85
CA ARG A 117 5.08 1.98 13.55
C ARG A 117 5.38 1.67 12.10
N ARG A 118 6.06 2.58 11.40
CA ARG A 118 6.62 2.34 10.05
C ARG A 118 8.07 1.94 10.19
N PHE A 119 8.50 0.92 9.44
CA PHE A 119 9.85 0.37 9.57
C PHE A 119 10.58 0.15 8.23
N ALA A 120 9.92 0.30 7.11
CA ALA A 120 10.52 0.15 5.77
C ALA A 120 9.82 1.02 4.75
N VAL A 121 10.56 1.49 3.74
CA VAL A 121 10.07 2.34 2.64
C VAL A 121 10.22 1.63 1.31
N THR A 122 9.22 1.74 0.44
CA THR A 122 9.21 1.15 -0.90
C THR A 122 8.92 2.14 -2.01
N GLY A 123 8.58 3.39 -1.67
CA GLY A 123 8.31 4.46 -2.63
C GLY A 123 8.76 5.82 -2.09
N ARG A 124 9.43 6.61 -2.93
CA ARG A 124 10.04 7.89 -2.54
C ARG A 124 9.43 9.13 -3.19
N LEU A 125 8.44 8.97 -4.07
CA LEU A 125 7.66 10.06 -4.65
C LEU A 125 6.18 9.69 -4.68
N PRO A 126 5.27 10.69 -4.66
CA PRO A 126 3.86 10.46 -4.91
C PRO A 126 3.66 9.86 -6.29
N LEU A 127 2.72 8.92 -6.39
CA LEU A 127 2.44 8.18 -7.63
C LEU A 127 1.39 8.89 -8.50
N PHE A 128 1.30 10.24 -8.43
CA PHE A 128 0.21 11.00 -9.02
C PHE A 128 0.69 12.14 -9.89
N ALA A 129 -0.12 12.46 -10.91
CA ALA A 129 -0.06 13.70 -11.64
C ALA A 129 -1.41 14.40 -11.59
N VAL A 130 -1.39 15.72 -11.44
CA VAL A 130 -2.57 16.57 -11.59
C VAL A 130 -2.76 16.85 -13.07
N VAL A 131 -3.88 16.41 -13.63
CA VAL A 131 -4.17 16.57 -15.07
C VAL A 131 -5.57 17.16 -15.27
N THR A 132 -5.74 17.88 -16.38
CA THR A 132 -7.06 18.35 -16.83
C THR A 132 -7.78 17.23 -17.58
N ALA A 133 -9.08 17.35 -17.72
CA ALA A 133 -9.76 16.66 -18.81
C ALA A 133 -9.28 17.24 -20.17
N PRO A 134 -9.24 16.44 -21.26
CA PRO A 134 -8.89 16.96 -22.58
C PRO A 134 -9.73 18.18 -23.00
N LYS A 135 -11.02 18.17 -22.69
CA LYS A 135 -11.97 19.27 -23.03
C LYS A 135 -11.68 20.57 -22.29
N THR A 136 -10.98 20.54 -21.17
CA THR A 136 -10.71 21.71 -20.32
C THR A 136 -9.25 22.16 -20.36
N ALA A 137 -8.40 21.49 -21.15
CA ALA A 137 -6.95 21.71 -21.20
C ALA A 137 -6.56 23.16 -21.55
N ASP A 138 -7.35 23.86 -22.38
CA ASP A 138 -7.09 25.25 -22.74
C ASP A 138 -7.60 26.26 -21.69
N GLN A 139 -8.54 25.84 -20.87
CA GLN A 139 -9.16 26.70 -19.84
C GLN A 139 -8.43 26.62 -18.50
N ILE A 140 -7.82 25.46 -18.20
CA ILE A 140 -7.12 25.18 -16.94
C ILE A 140 -5.63 25.04 -17.25
N ARG A 141 -4.85 26.05 -16.91
CA ARG A 141 -3.41 26.12 -17.20
C ARG A 141 -2.55 26.09 -15.95
N THR A 142 -3.12 26.40 -14.80
CA THR A 142 -2.47 26.47 -13.50
C THR A 142 -3.30 25.75 -12.45
N LEU A 143 -2.70 25.44 -11.31
CA LEU A 143 -3.43 24.88 -10.16
C LEU A 143 -4.50 25.84 -9.64
N LYS A 144 -4.30 27.14 -9.78
CA LYS A 144 -5.28 28.15 -9.34
C LYS A 144 -6.56 28.14 -10.17
N ASP A 145 -6.48 27.76 -11.44
CA ASP A 145 -7.65 27.65 -12.32
C ASP A 145 -8.59 26.50 -11.92
N LEU A 146 -8.19 25.66 -10.94
CA LEU A 146 -9.02 24.62 -10.36
C LEU A 146 -10.10 25.17 -9.39
N GLU A 147 -10.00 26.42 -8.94
CA GLU A 147 -11.07 27.06 -8.18
C GLU A 147 -12.39 27.06 -8.97
N GLY A 148 -13.46 26.63 -8.33
CA GLY A 148 -14.78 26.46 -8.94
C GLY A 148 -14.95 25.19 -9.79
N LYS A 149 -13.91 24.37 -9.95
CA LYS A 149 -13.91 23.15 -10.77
C LYS A 149 -14.13 21.90 -9.93
N THR A 150 -14.54 20.82 -10.61
CA THR A 150 -14.60 19.48 -10.02
C THR A 150 -13.30 18.73 -10.29
N VAL A 151 -12.65 18.31 -9.23
CA VAL A 151 -11.39 17.55 -9.27
C VAL A 151 -11.63 16.12 -8.76
N GLY A 152 -11.35 15.15 -9.61
CA GLY A 152 -11.50 13.73 -9.28
C GLY A 152 -10.33 13.23 -8.46
N VAL A 153 -10.64 12.46 -7.42
CA VAL A 153 -9.67 11.75 -6.55
C VAL A 153 -10.12 10.31 -6.36
N SER A 154 -9.18 9.43 -5.92
CA SER A 154 -9.52 8.04 -5.63
C SER A 154 -10.45 7.90 -4.42
N GLY A 155 -10.31 8.78 -3.44
CA GLY A 155 -11.15 8.85 -2.26
C GLY A 155 -10.74 10.00 -1.35
N LEU A 156 -11.70 10.57 -0.62
CA LEU A 156 -11.40 11.59 0.39
C LEU A 156 -10.55 10.96 1.50
N GLY A 157 -9.51 11.68 1.92
CA GLY A 157 -8.54 11.19 2.92
C GLY A 157 -7.48 10.21 2.38
N ASN A 158 -7.51 9.89 1.08
CA ASN A 158 -6.40 9.19 0.42
C ASN A 158 -5.28 10.16 0.04
N ALA A 159 -4.14 9.62 -0.33
CA ALA A 159 -2.92 10.37 -0.65
C ALA A 159 -3.07 11.39 -1.79
N ASP A 160 -3.83 11.05 -2.83
CA ASP A 160 -4.14 11.95 -3.94
C ASP A 160 -4.96 13.16 -3.50
N HIS A 161 -5.95 12.96 -2.62
CA HIS A 161 -6.71 14.07 -2.03
C HIS A 161 -5.81 14.96 -1.17
N ALA A 162 -4.98 14.37 -0.29
CA ALA A 162 -4.05 15.10 0.57
C ALA A 162 -3.04 15.92 -0.25
N LEU A 163 -2.46 15.31 -1.28
CA LEU A 163 -1.54 16.00 -2.19
C LEU A 163 -2.20 17.17 -2.91
N THR A 164 -3.46 17.00 -3.35
CA THR A 164 -4.18 18.09 -4.02
C THR A 164 -4.39 19.27 -3.11
N LEU A 165 -4.81 19.06 -1.87
CA LEU A 165 -5.01 20.13 -0.88
C LEU A 165 -3.72 20.93 -0.66
N TYR A 166 -2.59 20.22 -0.51
CA TYR A 166 -1.29 20.85 -0.40
C TYR A 166 -0.93 21.69 -1.64
N LEU A 167 -1.01 21.10 -2.83
CA LEU A 167 -0.65 21.78 -4.08
C LEU A 167 -1.50 23.01 -4.36
N LEU A 168 -2.80 22.97 -4.02
CA LEU A 168 -3.68 24.14 -4.12
C LEU A 168 -3.23 25.26 -3.20
N LYS A 169 -2.90 24.94 -1.93
CA LYS A 169 -2.39 25.94 -0.97
C LYS A 169 -1.08 26.58 -1.43
N GLU A 170 -0.13 25.76 -1.89
CA GLU A 170 1.15 26.26 -2.43
C GLU A 170 0.95 27.16 -3.66
N ALA A 171 -0.05 26.88 -4.48
CA ALA A 171 -0.44 27.72 -5.61
C ALA A 171 -1.30 28.94 -5.24
N GLN A 172 -1.51 29.22 -3.95
CA GLN A 172 -2.37 30.28 -3.43
C GLN A 172 -3.81 30.18 -3.97
N ALA A 173 -4.27 28.95 -4.22
CA ALA A 173 -5.66 28.65 -4.53
C ALA A 173 -6.40 28.30 -3.23
N ASP A 174 -7.70 28.56 -3.22
CA ASP A 174 -8.56 28.22 -2.09
C ASP A 174 -9.17 26.81 -2.29
N PRO A 175 -8.73 25.79 -1.52
CA PRO A 175 -9.27 24.44 -1.67
C PRO A 175 -10.76 24.34 -1.38
N SER A 176 -11.34 25.25 -0.59
CA SER A 176 -12.78 25.26 -0.28
C SER A 176 -13.66 25.58 -1.50
N LYS A 177 -13.06 26.19 -2.53
CA LYS A 177 -13.72 26.46 -3.81
C LYS A 177 -13.63 25.30 -4.80
N VAL A 178 -12.84 24.27 -4.51
CA VAL A 178 -12.70 23.08 -5.35
C VAL A 178 -13.71 22.02 -4.93
N LYS A 179 -14.44 21.45 -5.89
CA LYS A 179 -15.35 20.33 -5.64
C LYS A 179 -14.59 19.03 -5.83
N PHE A 180 -14.40 18.27 -4.77
CA PHE A 180 -13.78 16.94 -4.86
C PHE A 180 -14.82 15.87 -5.17
N ALA A 181 -14.56 15.07 -6.20
CA ALA A 181 -15.38 13.92 -6.59
C ALA A 181 -14.61 12.62 -6.37
N THR A 182 -15.15 11.69 -5.56
CA THR A 182 -14.60 10.36 -5.40
C THR A 182 -14.96 9.51 -6.60
N MET A 183 -13.99 9.23 -7.47
CA MET A 183 -14.20 8.55 -8.75
C MET A 183 -13.66 7.11 -8.76
N GLY A 184 -12.69 6.78 -7.90
CA GLY A 184 -12.07 5.45 -7.85
C GLY A 184 -11.59 4.98 -9.22
N VAL A 185 -12.01 3.78 -9.63
CA VAL A 185 -11.63 3.18 -10.93
C VAL A 185 -12.20 3.90 -12.15
N ASN A 186 -13.21 4.74 -11.97
CA ASN A 186 -13.87 5.46 -13.07
C ASN A 186 -13.18 6.80 -13.42
N LEU A 187 -12.12 7.17 -12.72
CA LEU A 187 -11.46 8.48 -12.84
C LEU A 187 -10.97 8.77 -14.27
N LEU A 188 -10.29 7.79 -14.88
CA LEU A 188 -9.81 7.93 -16.27
C LEU A 188 -10.95 8.23 -17.25
N GLU A 189 -12.02 7.45 -17.17
CA GLU A 189 -13.13 7.60 -18.11
C GLU A 189 -13.93 8.89 -17.87
N ALA A 190 -14.12 9.28 -16.61
CA ALA A 190 -14.76 10.55 -16.26
C ALA A 190 -14.00 11.77 -16.82
N LEU A 191 -12.65 11.74 -16.76
CA LEU A 191 -11.81 12.77 -17.38
C LEU A 191 -11.89 12.76 -18.91
N ARG A 192 -11.81 11.58 -19.54
CA ARG A 192 -11.94 11.45 -21.01
C ARG A 192 -13.26 11.97 -21.54
N GLN A 193 -14.33 11.68 -20.85
CA GLN A 193 -15.68 12.14 -21.21
C GLN A 193 -15.92 13.62 -20.82
N GLY A 194 -15.07 14.22 -19.99
CA GLY A 194 -15.24 15.58 -19.48
C GLY A 194 -16.40 15.71 -18.49
N GLN A 195 -16.68 14.65 -17.73
CA GLN A 195 -17.65 14.67 -16.62
C GLN A 195 -17.13 15.44 -15.41
N ILE A 196 -15.82 15.53 -15.29
CA ILE A 196 -15.06 16.34 -14.33
C ILE A 196 -13.98 17.12 -15.08
N GLU A 197 -13.54 18.24 -14.51
CA GLU A 197 -12.63 19.14 -15.23
C GLU A 197 -11.15 18.80 -15.05
N ALA A 198 -10.78 18.19 -13.92
CA ALA A 198 -9.41 17.77 -13.62
C ALA A 198 -9.42 16.59 -12.66
N GLY A 199 -8.25 15.98 -12.45
CA GLY A 199 -8.11 14.88 -11.48
C GLY A 199 -6.66 14.52 -11.20
N LEU A 200 -6.46 13.72 -10.14
CA LEU A 200 -5.16 13.11 -9.85
C LEU A 200 -5.13 11.67 -10.33
N VAL A 201 -4.30 11.42 -11.30
CA VAL A 201 -4.17 10.12 -11.95
C VAL A 201 -2.78 9.54 -11.73
N GLN A 202 -2.70 8.24 -11.81
CA GLN A 202 -1.46 7.49 -11.92
C GLN A 202 -1.23 7.03 -13.35
N GLU A 203 -0.08 6.44 -13.62
CA GLU A 203 0.13 5.70 -14.85
C GLU A 203 -0.66 4.36 -14.84
N PRO A 204 -1.13 3.87 -15.98
CA PRO A 204 -0.99 4.41 -17.34
C PRO A 204 -2.04 5.47 -17.72
N ALA A 205 -2.95 5.85 -16.82
CA ALA A 205 -4.00 6.82 -17.11
C ALA A 205 -3.45 8.20 -17.49
N LEU A 206 -2.33 8.61 -16.88
CA LEU A 206 -1.63 9.85 -17.24
C LEU A 206 -1.25 9.85 -18.73
N THR A 207 -0.53 8.83 -19.17
CA THR A 207 -0.10 8.69 -20.57
C THR A 207 -1.30 8.70 -21.54
N LEU A 208 -2.36 7.97 -21.22
CA LEU A 208 -3.57 7.89 -22.05
C LEU A 208 -4.30 9.23 -22.16
N LEU A 209 -4.36 9.99 -21.07
CA LEU A 209 -4.97 11.33 -21.06
C LEU A 209 -4.12 12.33 -21.82
N GLN A 210 -2.79 12.30 -21.71
CA GLN A 210 -1.89 13.16 -22.50
C GLN A 210 -2.06 12.89 -24.00
N GLN A 211 -2.13 11.63 -24.41
CA GLN A 211 -2.40 11.25 -25.80
C GLN A 211 -3.77 11.75 -26.30
N SER A 212 -4.72 11.96 -25.39
CA SER A 212 -6.04 12.51 -25.70
C SER A 212 -6.11 14.04 -25.62
N GLY A 213 -4.98 14.73 -25.38
CA GLY A 213 -4.89 16.19 -25.32
C GLY A 213 -5.08 16.79 -23.92
N ALA A 214 -5.05 16.02 -22.86
CA ALA A 214 -5.05 16.54 -21.50
C ALA A 214 -3.77 17.32 -21.18
N ARG A 215 -3.88 18.35 -20.36
CA ARG A 215 -2.73 19.12 -19.86
C ARG A 215 -2.30 18.57 -18.50
N VAL A 216 -1.02 18.32 -18.34
CA VAL A 216 -0.39 18.04 -17.05
C VAL A 216 -0.09 19.37 -16.36
N LEU A 217 -0.62 19.56 -15.16
CA LEU A 217 -0.36 20.74 -14.33
C LEU A 217 0.84 20.48 -13.40
N VAL A 218 0.91 19.29 -12.81
CA VAL A 218 2.00 18.81 -11.96
C VAL A 218 2.16 17.32 -12.15
N ASN A 219 3.37 16.84 -12.39
CA ASN A 219 3.69 15.42 -12.37
C ASN A 219 4.57 15.09 -11.16
N ALA A 220 3.96 14.75 -10.02
CA ALA A 220 4.69 14.43 -8.80
C ALA A 220 5.52 13.14 -8.89
N MET A 221 5.35 12.32 -9.93
CA MET A 221 6.18 11.15 -10.24
C MET A 221 7.53 11.53 -10.88
N ASP A 222 7.67 12.77 -11.34
CA ASP A 222 8.91 13.31 -11.91
C ASP A 222 9.75 14.02 -10.85
N LEU A 223 11.08 13.80 -10.88
CA LEU A 223 12.00 14.39 -9.91
C LEU A 223 12.09 15.93 -10.02
N THR A 224 11.88 16.49 -11.22
CA THR A 224 11.94 17.93 -11.45
C THR A 224 10.74 18.61 -10.80
N ASP A 225 9.54 18.11 -11.06
CA ASP A 225 8.32 18.59 -10.45
C ASP A 225 8.29 18.35 -8.94
N ALA A 226 8.76 17.18 -8.49
CA ALA A 226 8.89 16.90 -7.06
C ALA A 226 9.82 17.90 -6.35
N ARG A 227 10.95 18.26 -6.94
CA ARG A 227 11.82 19.32 -6.38
C ARG A 227 11.14 20.68 -6.36
N ARG A 228 10.41 21.01 -7.41
CA ARG A 228 9.73 22.30 -7.57
C ARG A 228 8.56 22.46 -6.60
N TYR A 229 7.71 21.46 -6.49
CA TYR A 229 6.44 21.55 -5.77
C TYR A 229 6.46 20.92 -4.39
N LEU A 230 7.34 19.94 -4.15
CA LEU A 230 7.42 19.20 -2.88
C LEU A 230 8.73 19.43 -2.12
N GLY A 231 9.67 20.17 -2.70
CA GLY A 231 10.97 20.46 -2.08
C GLY A 231 11.98 19.31 -2.16
N GLY A 232 11.70 18.24 -2.90
CA GLY A 232 12.62 17.11 -3.10
C GLY A 232 11.98 15.74 -2.91
N SER A 233 12.75 14.78 -2.37
CA SER A 233 12.24 13.45 -2.03
C SER A 233 11.07 13.56 -1.06
N TYR A 234 10.08 12.71 -1.25
CA TYR A 234 8.83 12.72 -0.51
C TYR A 234 8.52 11.27 -0.12
N GLU A 235 8.78 10.88 1.13
CA GLU A 235 8.53 9.50 1.54
C GLU A 235 7.08 9.12 1.24
N PHE A 236 6.89 8.17 0.34
CA PHE A 236 5.55 7.82 -0.08
C PHE A 236 5.12 6.46 0.46
N MET A 237 5.41 5.38 -0.26
CA MET A 237 5.00 4.04 0.15
C MET A 237 5.94 3.44 1.18
N GLY A 238 5.39 2.77 2.17
CA GLY A 238 6.18 2.05 3.17
C GLY A 238 5.31 1.15 4.03
N VAL A 239 5.94 0.27 4.79
CA VAL A 239 5.29 -0.79 5.56
C VAL A 239 5.15 -0.39 7.02
N ALA A 240 3.95 -0.57 7.55
CA ALA A 240 3.60 -0.33 8.94
C ALA A 240 3.15 -1.63 9.64
N VAL A 241 3.35 -1.65 10.95
CA VAL A 241 2.93 -2.70 11.89
C VAL A 241 2.18 -2.05 13.05
N ARG A 242 1.36 -2.81 13.79
CA ARG A 242 0.77 -2.34 15.04
C ARG A 242 1.87 -2.14 16.11
N GLY A 243 1.86 -1.01 16.81
CA GLY A 243 2.89 -0.65 17.78
C GLY A 243 3.05 -1.68 18.91
N LYS A 244 1.92 -2.17 19.42
CA LYS A 244 1.92 -3.24 20.46
C LYS A 244 2.60 -4.55 20.03
N GLU A 245 2.76 -4.80 18.74
CA GLU A 245 3.38 -6.01 18.19
C GLU A 245 4.83 -5.78 17.74
N PHE A 246 5.29 -4.53 17.75
CA PHE A 246 6.56 -4.13 17.16
C PHE A 246 7.74 -4.94 17.72
N GLU A 247 7.89 -4.97 19.04
CA GLU A 247 9.03 -5.66 19.68
C GLU A 247 9.01 -7.17 19.39
N GLN A 248 7.84 -7.80 19.46
CA GLN A 248 7.69 -9.23 19.22
C GLN A 248 8.01 -9.60 17.76
N ARG A 249 7.68 -8.69 16.81
CA ARG A 249 7.83 -8.92 15.38
C ARG A 249 9.16 -8.41 14.80
N LYS A 250 10.06 -7.85 15.59
CA LYS A 250 11.36 -7.35 15.10
C LYS A 250 12.12 -8.33 14.20
N PRO A 251 12.26 -9.62 14.56
CA PRO A 251 12.93 -10.58 13.67
C PRO A 251 12.23 -10.75 12.33
N GLU A 252 10.90 -10.86 12.34
CA GLU A 252 10.07 -11.01 11.14
C GLU A 252 10.14 -9.74 10.27
N MET A 253 10.04 -8.54 10.87
CA MET A 253 10.16 -7.26 10.18
C MET A 253 11.53 -7.08 9.53
N THR A 254 12.60 -7.51 10.20
CA THR A 254 13.96 -7.46 9.63
C THR A 254 14.08 -8.31 8.37
N LEU A 255 13.49 -9.50 8.35
CA LEU A 255 13.48 -10.37 7.18
C LEU A 255 12.60 -9.79 6.07
N LEU A 256 11.44 -9.23 6.43
CA LEU A 256 10.54 -8.58 5.47
C LEU A 256 11.19 -7.36 4.82
N ALA A 257 11.85 -6.52 5.60
CA ALA A 257 12.58 -5.36 5.09
C ALA A 257 13.74 -5.76 4.16
N LYS A 258 14.48 -6.84 4.47
CA LYS A 258 15.52 -7.40 3.59
C LYS A 258 14.92 -7.90 2.27
N ALA A 259 13.80 -8.61 2.31
CA ALA A 259 13.12 -9.09 1.10
C ALA A 259 12.67 -7.92 0.21
N LEU A 260 12.14 -6.85 0.81
CA LEU A 260 11.74 -5.64 0.10
C LEU A 260 12.96 -4.86 -0.45
N ALA A 261 14.06 -4.77 0.29
CA ALA A 261 15.30 -4.17 -0.20
C ALA A 261 15.87 -4.94 -1.42
N ASP A 262 15.82 -6.27 -1.38
CA ASP A 262 16.22 -7.10 -2.53
C ASP A 262 15.27 -6.90 -3.73
N ALA A 263 13.97 -6.72 -3.49
CA ALA A 263 13.00 -6.40 -4.54
C ALA A 263 13.30 -5.04 -5.20
N LEU A 264 13.63 -4.01 -4.41
CA LEU A 264 14.02 -2.70 -4.92
C LEU A 264 15.30 -2.78 -5.78
N LYS A 265 16.29 -3.56 -5.37
CA LYS A 265 17.50 -3.83 -6.15
C LYS A 265 17.18 -4.58 -7.45
N THR A 266 16.34 -5.61 -7.37
CA THR A 266 15.91 -6.41 -8.52
C THR A 266 15.19 -5.53 -9.54
N LEU A 267 14.28 -4.67 -9.12
CA LEU A 267 13.56 -3.72 -9.97
C LEU A 267 14.51 -2.87 -10.84
N ARG A 268 15.68 -2.47 -10.31
CA ARG A 268 16.62 -1.60 -11.03
C ARG A 268 17.25 -2.28 -12.24
N THR A 269 17.31 -3.60 -12.27
CA THR A 269 17.94 -4.38 -13.33
C THR A 269 16.95 -5.08 -14.25
N MET A 270 15.66 -5.13 -13.89
CA MET A 270 14.61 -5.77 -14.69
C MET A 270 14.39 -5.03 -16.01
N THR A 271 14.12 -5.80 -17.06
CA THR A 271 13.57 -5.29 -18.33
C THR A 271 12.07 -4.97 -18.17
N ALA A 272 11.51 -4.26 -19.14
CA ALA A 272 10.07 -3.99 -19.20
C ALA A 272 9.24 -5.29 -19.11
N ASP A 273 9.60 -6.27 -19.92
CA ASP A 273 8.87 -7.56 -19.98
C ASP A 273 8.95 -8.32 -18.65
N GLN A 274 10.11 -8.29 -17.99
CA GLN A 274 10.29 -8.88 -16.67
C GLN A 274 9.42 -8.20 -15.62
N MET A 275 9.32 -6.86 -15.63
CA MET A 275 8.45 -6.14 -14.71
C MET A 275 6.98 -6.48 -14.94
N ILE A 276 6.54 -6.53 -16.19
CA ILE A 276 5.16 -6.93 -16.54
C ILE A 276 4.89 -8.37 -16.09
N ALA A 277 5.82 -9.30 -16.35
CA ALA A 277 5.67 -10.71 -15.97
C ALA A 277 5.63 -10.91 -14.44
N ALA A 278 6.20 -10.00 -13.66
CA ALA A 278 6.14 -10.03 -12.20
C ALA A 278 4.76 -9.66 -11.63
N LEU A 279 3.96 -8.90 -12.39
CA LEU A 279 2.64 -8.45 -11.95
C LEU A 279 1.59 -9.55 -12.15
N PRO A 280 0.59 -9.67 -11.26
CA PRO A 280 -0.57 -10.53 -11.48
C PRO A 280 -1.32 -10.13 -12.75
N LYS A 281 -1.89 -11.10 -13.44
CA LYS A 281 -2.66 -10.86 -14.67
C LYS A 281 -3.82 -9.89 -14.45
N GLU A 282 -4.44 -9.96 -13.29
CA GLU A 282 -5.56 -9.09 -12.89
C GLU A 282 -5.17 -7.61 -12.88
N MET A 283 -3.90 -7.31 -12.58
CA MET A 283 -3.36 -5.95 -12.59
C MET A 283 -3.04 -5.43 -13.99
N THR A 284 -2.84 -6.32 -14.96
CA THR A 284 -2.44 -5.95 -16.34
C THR A 284 -3.54 -6.20 -17.38
N THR A 285 -4.66 -6.83 -16.99
CA THR A 285 -5.78 -7.08 -17.88
C THR A 285 -6.34 -5.77 -18.45
N GLY A 286 -6.48 -5.73 -19.77
CA GLY A 286 -6.99 -4.55 -20.49
C GLY A 286 -5.95 -3.44 -20.73
N LEU A 287 -4.70 -3.63 -20.31
CA LEU A 287 -3.62 -2.68 -20.58
C LEU A 287 -2.81 -3.09 -21.83
N ASP A 288 -2.30 -2.11 -22.55
CA ASP A 288 -1.17 -2.31 -23.46
C ASP A 288 0.09 -2.56 -22.60
N THR A 289 0.44 -3.83 -22.46
CA THR A 289 1.55 -4.27 -21.60
C THR A 289 2.90 -3.77 -22.10
N LYS A 290 3.08 -3.56 -23.41
CA LYS A 290 4.30 -2.99 -23.97
C LYS A 290 4.46 -1.52 -23.57
N GLN A 291 3.39 -0.73 -23.74
CA GLN A 291 3.36 0.66 -23.31
C GLN A 291 3.56 0.77 -21.78
N PHE A 292 2.87 -0.05 -21.02
CA PHE A 292 2.97 -0.02 -19.56
C PHE A 292 4.36 -0.45 -19.07
N GLY A 293 5.00 -1.42 -19.71
CA GLY A 293 6.38 -1.82 -19.42
C GLY A 293 7.38 -0.66 -19.67
N ALA A 294 7.21 0.10 -20.75
CA ALA A 294 8.02 1.28 -21.01
C ALA A 294 7.84 2.38 -19.95
N ILE A 295 6.59 2.60 -19.50
CA ILE A 295 6.25 3.50 -18.40
C ILE A 295 6.94 3.08 -17.09
N LEU A 296 6.89 1.79 -16.74
CA LEU A 296 7.56 1.27 -15.56
C LEU A 296 9.07 1.51 -15.61
N LEU A 297 9.72 1.30 -16.76
CA LEU A 297 11.13 1.61 -16.96
C LEU A 297 11.44 3.10 -16.77
N GLN A 298 10.59 3.97 -17.32
CA GLN A 298 10.74 5.42 -17.21
C GLN A 298 10.73 5.87 -15.74
N HIS A 299 9.79 5.35 -14.96
CA HIS A 299 9.54 5.83 -13.61
C HIS A 299 10.28 5.06 -12.51
N ARG A 300 10.85 3.88 -12.80
CA ARG A 300 11.43 3.01 -11.75
C ARG A 300 12.44 3.70 -10.85
N ASN A 301 13.29 4.58 -11.42
CA ASN A 301 14.34 5.27 -10.67
C ASN A 301 13.84 6.53 -9.95
N SER A 302 12.73 7.12 -10.38
CA SER A 302 12.13 8.26 -9.70
C SER A 302 11.23 7.82 -8.55
N LEU A 303 10.45 6.76 -8.73
CA LEU A 303 9.44 6.33 -7.77
C LEU A 303 9.98 5.42 -6.66
N TYR A 304 10.91 4.51 -6.99
CA TYR A 304 11.38 3.51 -6.04
C TYR A 304 12.76 3.86 -5.49
N PRO A 305 12.96 3.85 -4.16
CA PRO A 305 14.25 4.14 -3.55
C PRO A 305 15.26 3.03 -3.82
N GLU A 306 16.54 3.28 -3.54
CA GLU A 306 17.61 2.28 -3.69
C GLU A 306 17.61 1.25 -2.57
N THR A 307 17.15 1.66 -1.41
CA THR A 307 17.09 0.85 -0.19
C THR A 307 15.72 0.99 0.43
N ALA A 308 15.40 0.09 1.37
CA ALA A 308 14.17 0.19 2.15
C ALA A 308 14.31 1.11 3.39
N ALA A 309 15.41 1.86 3.51
CA ALA A 309 15.67 2.76 4.64
C ALA A 309 14.70 3.95 4.64
N ILE A 310 14.38 4.40 5.84
CA ILE A 310 13.50 5.56 6.07
C ILE A 310 14.31 6.84 5.89
N ASP A 311 13.82 7.74 5.03
CA ASP A 311 14.32 9.11 4.88
C ASP A 311 13.50 10.05 5.78
N LEU A 312 14.01 10.34 6.97
CA LEU A 312 13.32 11.19 7.96
C LEU A 312 13.13 12.63 7.47
N GLU A 313 13.97 13.13 6.57
CA GLU A 313 13.81 14.46 5.99
C GLU A 313 12.66 14.47 4.99
N ALA A 314 12.60 13.47 4.11
CA ALA A 314 11.47 13.27 3.21
C ALA A 314 10.16 13.05 3.98
N ALA A 315 10.20 12.30 5.10
CA ALA A 315 9.04 12.11 5.96
C ALA A 315 8.53 13.41 6.60
N ARG A 316 9.45 14.30 7.02
CA ARG A 316 9.07 15.64 7.53
C ARG A 316 8.39 16.49 6.44
N ARG A 317 8.83 16.39 5.18
CA ARG A 317 8.16 17.10 4.05
C ARG A 317 6.72 16.62 3.88
N VAL A 318 6.48 15.31 4.02
CA VAL A 318 5.10 14.77 3.98
C VAL A 318 4.26 15.33 5.11
N ALA A 319 4.77 15.33 6.34
CA ALA A 319 4.05 15.91 7.48
C ALA A 319 3.76 17.39 7.26
N GLN A 320 4.74 18.16 6.78
CA GLN A 320 4.56 19.57 6.46
C GLN A 320 3.50 19.80 5.38
N SER A 321 3.46 18.96 4.34
CA SER A 321 2.43 19.07 3.30
C SER A 321 1.02 18.83 3.85
N LEU A 322 0.88 17.90 4.81
CA LEU A 322 -0.40 17.65 5.48
C LEU A 322 -0.82 18.81 6.39
N ILE A 323 0.14 19.46 7.06
CA ILE A 323 -0.11 20.66 7.86
C ILE A 323 -0.58 21.82 6.96
N VAL A 324 0.14 22.09 5.88
CA VAL A 324 -0.22 23.12 4.89
C VAL A 324 -1.58 22.82 4.26
N GLY A 325 -1.84 21.56 3.92
CA GLY A 325 -3.12 21.10 3.38
C GLY A 325 -4.28 21.12 4.40
N GLY A 326 -3.99 21.40 5.67
CA GLY A 326 -5.00 21.45 6.74
C GLY A 326 -5.48 20.09 7.24
N LEU A 327 -4.73 19.02 6.96
CA LEU A 327 -5.05 17.64 7.37
C LEU A 327 -4.38 17.26 8.72
N LEU A 328 -3.32 17.95 9.09
CA LEU A 328 -2.69 17.84 10.40
C LEU A 328 -2.61 19.22 11.06
N LYS A 329 -2.62 19.24 12.39
CA LYS A 329 -2.36 20.46 13.15
C LYS A 329 -0.88 20.83 13.12
N PRO A 330 -0.50 22.12 13.26
CA PRO A 330 0.90 22.56 13.26
C PRO A 330 1.77 21.94 14.35
N ASP A 331 1.18 21.55 15.47
CA ASP A 331 1.84 20.96 16.64
C ASP A 331 1.74 19.41 16.66
N ALA A 332 1.40 18.78 15.54
CA ALA A 332 1.24 17.34 15.44
C ALA A 332 2.54 16.61 15.79
N ASN A 333 2.52 15.76 16.81
CA ASN A 333 3.67 14.93 17.18
C ASN A 333 3.70 13.66 16.29
N ILE A 334 4.72 13.56 15.47
CA ILE A 334 4.95 12.44 14.55
C ILE A 334 6.16 11.57 14.94
N SER A 335 6.87 11.91 16.03
CA SER A 335 8.19 11.34 16.37
C SER A 335 8.16 9.82 16.64
N GLY A 336 7.02 9.28 17.07
CA GLY A 336 6.89 7.85 17.37
C GLY A 336 6.42 6.99 16.21
N LEU A 337 6.13 7.56 15.03
CA LEU A 337 5.63 6.79 13.90
C LEU A 337 6.74 6.00 13.19
N HIS A 338 7.92 6.58 13.02
CA HIS A 338 9.03 5.94 12.30
C HIS A 338 9.97 5.21 13.26
N ASP A 339 10.34 4.00 12.89
CA ASP A 339 11.39 3.24 13.58
C ASP A 339 12.49 2.85 12.58
N THR A 340 13.68 3.39 12.78
CA THR A 340 14.85 3.18 11.93
C THR A 340 15.72 2.00 12.39
N SER A 341 15.38 1.33 13.51
CA SER A 341 16.17 0.23 14.06
C SER A 341 16.14 -1.04 13.21
N ILE A 342 15.16 -1.18 12.30
CA ILE A 342 15.00 -2.35 11.44
C ILE A 342 15.90 -2.28 10.20
N VAL A 343 15.98 -1.14 9.53
CA VAL A 343 16.72 -0.97 8.25
C VAL A 343 17.72 0.18 8.29
N GLY A 344 17.81 0.89 9.40
CA GLY A 344 18.60 2.10 9.52
C GLY A 344 17.90 3.34 8.93
N SER A 345 18.61 4.43 8.91
CA SER A 345 18.19 5.72 8.32
C SER A 345 19.12 6.10 7.18
#